data_e99ffc06ee2f28bd9a2cfe8c9dd8d272
#
_entry.id   e99ffc06ee2f28bd9a2cfe8c9dd8d272
#
_cell.length_a   1.000
_cell.length_b   1.000
_cell.length_c   1.000
_cell.angle_alpha   90.00
_cell.angle_beta   90.00
_cell.angle_gamma   90.00
#
_symmetry.space_group_name_H-M   'P 1'
#
loop_
_entity.id
_entity.type
_entity.pdbx_description
1 polymer ?
#
loop_
_entity_poly.entity_id
_entity_poly.type
_entity_poly.pdbx_seq_one_letter_code
_entity_poly.pdbx_strand_id
1 'polypeptide(L)'
;IKDMVDKMVEDGIAYESQGATVVDIAEPTDTKELPPCIVRKSDGAALYATSDLATIVEREKLYKPDTYMYLADKRQELHFTQVFRTAKKAGIVRPDADMRFVGFGTMNGKDGKPFKTRSGGVMRLEHLISDINEVILNKIKENRSMTDEEADNISKIVGLAALKYGDLSNQASKD
;
A
#
# COMPACT_ATOMS: atom_id res chain seq x y z
N ILE A 1 19.11 10.26 3.17
CA ILE A 1 18.39 10.45 1.89
C ILE A 1 19.31 11.16 0.88
N LYS A 2 19.89 12.33 1.23
CA LYS A 2 20.76 13.08 0.32
C LYS A 2 21.91 12.20 -0.18
N ASP A 3 22.69 11.62 0.70
CA ASP A 3 23.87 10.80 0.39
C ASP A 3 23.50 9.59 -0.50
N MET A 4 22.31 9.01 -0.31
CA MET A 4 21.80 7.91 -1.15
C MET A 4 21.60 8.36 -2.60
N VAL A 5 20.99 9.53 -2.82
CA VAL A 5 20.76 10.06 -4.16
C VAL A 5 22.08 10.53 -4.80
N ASP A 6 22.95 11.17 -4.03
CA ASP A 6 24.26 11.60 -4.51
C ASP A 6 25.11 10.41 -4.97
N LYS A 7 25.06 9.31 -4.20
CA LYS A 7 25.71 8.05 -4.62
C LYS A 7 25.14 7.48 -5.92
N MET A 8 23.80 7.52 -6.11
CA MET A 8 23.21 7.08 -7.39
C MET A 8 23.71 7.92 -8.59
N VAL A 9 23.95 9.22 -8.39
CA VAL A 9 24.50 10.09 -9.42
C VAL A 9 25.96 9.75 -9.67
N GLU A 10 26.77 9.58 -8.63
CA GLU A 10 28.19 9.19 -8.74
C GLU A 10 28.35 7.83 -9.45
N ASP A 11 27.48 6.88 -9.16
CA ASP A 11 27.48 5.54 -9.78
C ASP A 11 26.92 5.57 -11.23
N GLY A 12 26.46 6.73 -11.73
CA GLY A 12 25.88 6.86 -13.08
C GLY A 12 24.49 6.22 -13.24
N ILE A 13 23.82 5.91 -12.14
CA ILE A 13 22.49 5.30 -12.13
C ILE A 13 21.39 6.36 -12.25
N ALA A 14 21.59 7.50 -11.58
CA ALA A 14 20.72 8.66 -11.66
C ALA A 14 21.38 9.79 -12.46
N TYR A 15 20.56 10.53 -13.19
CA TYR A 15 21.01 11.67 -14.00
C TYR A 15 20.00 12.82 -13.95
N GLU A 16 20.43 14.00 -14.36
CA GLU A 16 19.57 15.17 -14.42
C GLU A 16 18.71 15.18 -15.69
N SER A 17 17.40 15.35 -15.51
CA SER A 17 16.43 15.49 -16.58
C SER A 17 15.41 16.57 -16.20
N GLN A 18 15.27 17.59 -17.03
CA GLN A 18 14.36 18.72 -16.83
C GLN A 18 14.49 19.36 -15.43
N GLY A 19 15.70 19.45 -14.93
CA GLY A 19 16.01 20.01 -13.61
C GLY A 19 15.80 19.05 -12.43
N ALA A 20 15.24 17.88 -12.63
CA ALA A 20 15.07 16.85 -11.59
C ALA A 20 16.12 15.75 -11.75
N THR A 21 16.46 15.06 -10.65
CA THR A 21 17.30 13.86 -10.69
C THR A 21 16.41 12.62 -10.84
N VAL A 22 16.66 11.82 -11.87
CA VAL A 22 15.82 10.69 -12.24
C VAL A 22 16.63 9.40 -12.42
N VAL A 23 15.96 8.27 -12.31
CA VAL A 23 16.49 6.94 -12.61
C VAL A 23 15.60 6.28 -13.66
N ASP A 24 16.18 5.86 -14.78
CA ASP A 24 15.46 5.06 -15.78
C ASP A 24 15.16 3.68 -15.24
N ILE A 25 13.90 3.32 -15.35
CA ILE A 25 13.39 2.05 -14.83
C ILE A 25 12.82 1.12 -15.92
N ALA A 26 12.86 1.56 -17.19
CA ALA A 26 12.36 0.79 -18.30
C ALA A 26 13.14 -0.54 -18.47
N GLU A 27 12.39 -1.60 -18.73
CA GLU A 27 12.92 -2.94 -19.00
C GLU A 27 12.45 -3.43 -20.39
N PRO A 28 13.24 -4.24 -21.09
CA PRO A 28 12.87 -4.74 -22.43
C PRO A 28 11.57 -5.54 -22.49
N THR A 29 11.13 -6.05 -21.34
CA THR A 29 9.89 -6.83 -21.20
C THR A 29 8.65 -5.97 -20.96
N ASP A 30 8.81 -4.67 -20.82
CA ASP A 30 7.68 -3.76 -20.58
C ASP A 30 6.77 -3.70 -21.80
N THR A 31 5.48 -3.85 -21.56
CA THR A 31 4.45 -3.72 -22.61
C THR A 31 3.99 -2.28 -22.83
N LYS A 32 4.41 -1.37 -21.95
CA LYS A 32 4.11 0.06 -21.98
C LYS A 32 5.36 0.84 -21.62
N GLU A 33 5.48 2.04 -22.17
CA GLU A 33 6.49 2.98 -21.73
C GLU A 33 6.24 3.40 -20.28
N LEU A 34 7.25 3.22 -19.44
CA LEU A 34 7.21 3.62 -18.03
C LEU A 34 8.04 4.87 -17.81
N PRO A 35 7.48 5.89 -17.14
CA PRO A 35 8.25 7.10 -16.83
C PRO A 35 9.37 6.78 -15.83
N PRO A 36 10.50 7.50 -15.89
CA PRO A 36 11.60 7.33 -14.95
C PRO A 36 11.16 7.64 -13.51
N CYS A 37 11.87 7.07 -12.56
CA CYS A 37 11.66 7.36 -11.14
C CYS A 37 12.35 8.68 -10.78
N ILE A 38 11.60 9.67 -10.32
CA ILE A 38 12.17 10.92 -9.82
C ILE A 38 12.64 10.68 -8.38
N VAL A 39 13.93 10.84 -8.13
CA VAL A 39 14.55 10.65 -6.82
C VAL A 39 14.92 11.97 -6.12
N ARG A 40 14.93 13.09 -6.85
CA ARG A 40 15.10 14.46 -6.32
C ARG A 40 14.41 15.45 -7.24
N LYS A 41 13.60 16.35 -6.68
CA LYS A 41 12.98 17.43 -7.43
C LYS A 41 13.98 18.51 -7.84
N SER A 42 13.59 19.39 -8.76
CA SER A 42 14.38 20.53 -9.21
C SER A 42 14.70 21.54 -8.09
N ASP A 43 13.86 21.63 -7.08
CA ASP A 43 14.08 22.44 -5.87
C ASP A 43 14.93 21.72 -4.80
N GLY A 44 15.44 20.52 -5.10
CA GLY A 44 16.22 19.70 -4.18
C GLY A 44 15.41 18.90 -3.18
N ALA A 45 14.08 19.02 -3.17
CA ALA A 45 13.21 18.32 -2.23
C ALA A 45 13.15 16.80 -2.52
N ALA A 46 13.00 16.04 -1.43
CA ALA A 46 12.70 14.60 -1.50
C ALA A 46 11.24 14.37 -1.88
N LEU A 47 10.98 13.20 -2.49
CA LEU A 47 9.65 12.72 -2.83
C LEU A 47 9.30 11.47 -2.02
N TYR A 48 8.06 10.99 -2.18
CA TYR A 48 7.67 9.71 -1.61
C TYR A 48 8.58 8.56 -2.06
N ALA A 49 8.95 8.51 -3.35
CA ALA A 49 9.87 7.50 -3.86
C ALA A 49 11.23 7.52 -3.14
N THR A 50 11.76 8.71 -2.85
CA THR A 50 13.02 8.86 -2.12
C THR A 50 12.92 8.38 -0.67
N SER A 51 11.79 8.65 -0.03
CA SER A 51 11.51 8.20 1.35
C SER A 51 11.36 6.67 1.41
N ASP A 52 10.66 6.09 0.42
CA ASP A 52 10.50 4.64 0.33
C ASP A 52 11.84 3.94 0.06
N LEU A 53 12.67 4.48 -0.83
CA LEU A 53 14.02 3.97 -1.06
C LEU A 53 14.89 4.04 0.21
N ALA A 54 14.82 5.14 0.95
CA ALA A 54 15.55 5.27 2.21
C ALA A 54 15.08 4.25 3.26
N THR A 55 13.78 3.98 3.31
CA THR A 55 13.21 2.93 4.17
C THR A 55 13.70 1.54 3.75
N ILE A 56 13.82 1.25 2.46
CA ILE A 56 14.37 -0.01 1.96
C ILE A 56 15.84 -0.15 2.36
N VAL A 57 16.65 0.92 2.22
CA VAL A 57 18.05 0.94 2.68
C VAL A 57 18.16 0.56 4.16
N GLU A 58 17.31 1.14 5.01
CA GLU A 58 17.30 0.86 6.43
C GLU A 58 16.88 -0.59 6.71
N ARG A 59 15.83 -1.08 6.06
CA ARG A 59 15.36 -2.46 6.21
C ARG A 59 16.40 -3.49 5.74
N GLU A 60 17.07 -3.24 4.63
CA GLU A 60 18.15 -4.11 4.15
C GLU A 60 19.29 -4.17 5.16
N LYS A 61 19.65 -3.02 5.76
CA LYS A 61 20.69 -2.94 6.78
C LYS A 61 20.33 -3.69 8.08
N LEU A 62 19.08 -3.55 8.54
CA LEU A 62 18.63 -4.08 9.82
C LEU A 62 18.22 -5.55 9.75
N TYR A 63 17.55 -5.95 8.67
CA TYR A 63 16.84 -7.24 8.61
C TYR A 63 17.33 -8.15 7.50
N LYS A 64 17.90 -7.61 6.40
CA LYS A 64 18.27 -8.34 5.18
C LYS A 64 17.15 -9.28 4.72
N PRO A 65 15.94 -8.76 4.47
CA PRO A 65 14.78 -9.61 4.21
C PRO A 65 14.91 -10.30 2.85
N ASP A 66 14.45 -11.54 2.77
CA ASP A 66 14.38 -12.28 1.50
C ASP A 66 13.22 -11.78 0.65
N THR A 67 12.14 -11.32 1.28
CA THR A 67 10.95 -10.79 0.61
C THR A 67 10.53 -9.46 1.21
N TYR A 68 10.32 -8.48 0.34
CA TYR A 68 9.68 -7.20 0.64
C TYR A 68 8.25 -7.23 0.09
N MET A 69 7.25 -7.21 0.96
CA MET A 69 5.85 -7.18 0.56
C MET A 69 5.22 -5.84 0.91
N TYR A 70 4.71 -5.14 -0.10
CA TYR A 70 4.05 -3.85 0.05
C TYR A 70 2.57 -3.99 -0.29
N LEU A 71 1.72 -3.77 0.71
CA LEU A 71 0.27 -3.73 0.55
C LEU A 71 -0.17 -2.29 0.48
N ALA A 72 -0.74 -1.89 -0.66
CA ALA A 72 -1.25 -0.54 -0.87
C ALA A 72 -2.38 -0.53 -1.90
N ASP A 73 -3.04 0.61 -2.02
CA ASP A 73 -4.05 0.82 -3.06
C ASP A 73 -3.46 0.52 -4.45
N LYS A 74 -4.19 -0.25 -5.26
CA LYS A 74 -3.76 -0.68 -6.61
C LYS A 74 -3.33 0.49 -7.51
N ARG A 75 -3.84 1.71 -7.26
CA ARG A 75 -3.44 2.91 -8.00
C ARG A 75 -1.98 3.32 -7.77
N GLN A 76 -1.32 2.77 -6.76
CA GLN A 76 0.09 3.01 -6.46
C GLN A 76 1.04 2.01 -7.13
N GLU A 77 0.55 1.12 -7.99
CA GLU A 77 1.36 0.09 -8.66
C GLU A 77 2.56 0.69 -9.43
N LEU A 78 2.34 1.76 -10.19
CA LEU A 78 3.42 2.43 -10.91
C LEU A 78 4.50 2.97 -9.94
N HIS A 79 4.07 3.61 -8.85
CA HIS A 79 4.98 4.13 -7.83
C HIS A 79 5.89 3.02 -7.27
N PHE A 80 5.30 1.88 -6.86
CA PHE A 80 6.08 0.78 -6.32
C PHE A 80 6.93 0.07 -7.38
N THR A 81 6.47 0.00 -8.62
CA THR A 81 7.30 -0.47 -9.74
C THR A 81 8.56 0.40 -9.90
N GLN A 82 8.38 1.72 -9.87
CA GLN A 82 9.52 2.66 -9.94
C GLN A 82 10.47 2.48 -8.75
N VAL A 83 9.95 2.41 -7.53
CA VAL A 83 10.77 2.24 -6.31
C VAL A 83 11.54 0.92 -6.35
N PHE A 84 10.88 -0.20 -6.67
CA PHE A 84 11.51 -1.52 -6.65
C PHE A 84 12.59 -1.65 -7.72
N ARG A 85 12.33 -1.20 -8.93
CA ARG A 85 13.33 -1.23 -10.01
C ARG A 85 14.51 -0.32 -9.71
N THR A 86 14.26 0.86 -9.15
CA THR A 86 15.32 1.77 -8.69
C THR A 86 16.15 1.12 -7.58
N ALA A 87 15.53 0.50 -6.59
CA ALA A 87 16.23 -0.17 -5.49
C ALA A 87 17.16 -1.29 -5.99
N LYS A 88 16.68 -2.10 -6.95
CA LYS A 88 17.50 -3.16 -7.58
C LYS A 88 18.64 -2.58 -8.43
N LYS A 89 18.33 -1.60 -9.28
CA LYS A 89 19.30 -0.97 -10.17
C LYS A 89 20.41 -0.26 -9.40
N ALA A 90 20.06 0.39 -8.29
CA ALA A 90 21.00 1.09 -7.42
C ALA A 90 21.75 0.16 -6.43
N GLY A 91 21.51 -1.15 -6.46
CA GLY A 91 22.11 -2.09 -5.53
C GLY A 91 21.74 -1.86 -4.06
N ILE A 92 20.61 -1.21 -3.81
CA ILE A 92 20.07 -0.98 -2.45
C ILE A 92 19.64 -2.30 -1.82
N VAL A 93 19.08 -3.19 -2.62
CA VAL A 93 18.71 -4.54 -2.22
C VAL A 93 19.58 -5.57 -2.92
N ARG A 94 19.69 -6.76 -2.32
CA ARG A 94 20.38 -7.89 -2.95
C ARG A 94 19.69 -8.28 -4.26
N PRO A 95 20.40 -8.78 -5.26
CA PRO A 95 19.82 -9.16 -6.56
C PRO A 95 18.70 -10.21 -6.45
N ASP A 96 18.82 -11.11 -5.49
CA ASP A 96 17.88 -12.21 -5.20
C ASP A 96 16.71 -11.81 -4.28
N ALA A 97 16.71 -10.61 -3.73
CA ALA A 97 15.60 -10.10 -2.93
C ALA A 97 14.30 -10.04 -3.75
N ASP A 98 13.25 -10.65 -3.22
CA ASP A 98 11.94 -10.67 -3.84
C ASP A 98 11.13 -9.43 -3.40
N MET A 99 10.75 -8.59 -4.36
CA MET A 99 9.99 -7.36 -4.10
C MET A 99 8.60 -7.48 -4.71
N ARG A 100 7.58 -7.53 -3.86
CA ARG A 100 6.19 -7.75 -4.26
C ARG A 100 5.30 -6.57 -3.89
N PHE A 101 4.53 -6.14 -4.86
CA PHE A 101 3.41 -5.22 -4.65
C PHE A 101 2.10 -6.01 -4.65
N VAL A 102 1.32 -5.86 -3.58
CA VAL A 102 -0.02 -6.42 -3.46
C VAL A 102 -1.00 -5.25 -3.43
N GLY A 103 -1.56 -4.94 -4.60
CA GLY A 103 -2.54 -3.89 -4.76
C GLY A 103 -3.92 -4.34 -4.31
N PHE A 104 -4.58 -3.54 -3.46
CA PHE A 104 -5.97 -3.76 -3.11
C PHE A 104 -6.88 -2.69 -3.74
N GLY A 105 -8.14 -3.08 -3.94
CA GLY A 105 -9.19 -2.21 -4.46
C GLY A 105 -9.66 -1.18 -3.45
N THR A 106 -10.58 -0.33 -3.88
CA THR A 106 -11.17 0.69 -3.03
C THR A 106 -12.51 0.21 -2.46
N MET A 107 -12.78 0.58 -1.21
CA MET A 107 -14.13 0.46 -0.66
C MET A 107 -15.01 1.55 -1.26
N ASN A 108 -16.07 1.13 -1.93
CA ASN A 108 -17.00 2.03 -2.61
C ASN A 108 -18.29 2.22 -1.79
N GLY A 109 -18.87 3.40 -1.89
CA GLY A 109 -20.21 3.68 -1.37
C GLY A 109 -21.30 3.00 -2.20
N LYS A 110 -22.55 3.15 -1.79
CA LYS A 110 -23.72 2.64 -2.51
C LYS A 110 -23.87 3.20 -3.93
N ASP A 111 -23.24 4.35 -4.19
CA ASP A 111 -23.17 5.00 -5.50
C ASP A 111 -22.05 4.44 -6.40
N GLY A 112 -21.35 3.41 -5.97
CA GLY A 112 -20.23 2.80 -6.69
C GLY A 112 -18.97 3.65 -6.74
N LYS A 113 -18.91 4.77 -6.00
CA LYS A 113 -17.73 5.65 -5.97
C LYS A 113 -16.92 5.46 -4.68
N PRO A 114 -15.59 5.60 -4.77
CA PRO A 114 -14.74 5.57 -3.59
C PRO A 114 -15.15 6.63 -2.56
N PHE A 115 -15.12 6.28 -1.29
CA PHE A 115 -15.34 7.24 -0.21
C PHE A 115 -14.30 8.37 -0.29
N LYS A 116 -14.77 9.62 -0.40
CA LYS A 116 -13.88 10.78 -0.52
C LYS A 116 -13.43 11.27 0.86
N THR A 117 -12.14 11.25 1.11
CA THR A 117 -11.53 11.74 2.37
C THR A 117 -11.72 13.23 2.63
N ARG A 118 -11.90 14.04 1.56
CA ARG A 118 -11.95 15.52 1.67
C ARG A 118 -13.33 16.12 1.90
N SER A 119 -14.41 15.35 1.80
CA SER A 119 -15.79 15.83 1.92
C SER A 119 -16.48 15.47 3.24
N GLY A 120 -15.75 15.01 4.24
CA GLY A 120 -16.31 14.69 5.57
C GLY A 120 -17.17 13.42 5.62
N GLY A 121 -17.29 12.68 4.52
CA GLY A 121 -18.11 11.47 4.39
C GLY A 121 -17.33 10.17 4.39
N VAL A 122 -16.16 10.12 5.02
CA VAL A 122 -15.38 8.87 5.11
C VAL A 122 -15.98 8.00 6.21
N MET A 123 -16.43 6.80 5.83
CA MET A 123 -16.76 5.77 6.79
C MET A 123 -15.48 5.36 7.54
N ARG A 124 -15.43 5.64 8.83
CA ARG A 124 -14.33 5.16 9.68
C ARG A 124 -14.50 3.66 9.91
N LEU A 125 -13.38 2.94 9.97
CA LEU A 125 -13.41 1.49 10.22
C LEU A 125 -14.14 1.13 11.52
N GLU A 126 -13.99 1.94 12.55
CA GLU A 126 -14.69 1.75 13.83
C GLU A 126 -16.22 1.81 13.66
N HIS A 127 -16.72 2.73 12.83
CA HIS A 127 -18.15 2.84 12.55
C HIS A 127 -18.66 1.62 11.77
N LEU A 128 -17.92 1.18 10.76
CA LEU A 128 -18.28 -0.03 10.00
C LEU A 128 -18.34 -1.26 10.91
N ILE A 129 -17.37 -1.45 11.79
CA ILE A 129 -17.36 -2.54 12.77
C ILE A 129 -18.56 -2.43 13.71
N SER A 130 -18.86 -1.23 14.21
CA SER A 130 -20.00 -0.97 15.08
C SER A 130 -21.33 -1.32 14.41
N ASP A 131 -21.53 -0.86 13.19
CA ASP A 131 -22.74 -1.10 12.40
C ASP A 131 -22.95 -2.61 12.14
N ILE A 132 -21.89 -3.32 11.79
CA ILE A 132 -21.94 -4.78 11.59
C ILE A 132 -22.28 -5.49 12.90
N ASN A 133 -21.66 -5.11 14.00
CA ASN A 133 -21.92 -5.69 15.31
C ASN A 133 -23.37 -5.47 15.74
N GLU A 134 -23.93 -4.27 15.51
CA GLU A 134 -25.33 -3.95 15.82
C GLU A 134 -26.30 -4.82 15.01
N VAL A 135 -26.07 -4.96 13.71
CA VAL A 135 -26.90 -5.83 12.85
C VAL A 135 -26.88 -7.27 13.34
N ILE A 136 -25.71 -7.78 13.72
CA ILE A 136 -25.58 -9.16 14.22
C ILE A 136 -26.21 -9.31 15.60
N LEU A 137 -26.03 -8.35 16.49
CA LEU A 137 -26.64 -8.33 17.82
C LEU A 137 -28.17 -8.41 17.73
N ASN A 138 -28.76 -7.61 16.84
CA ASN A 138 -30.23 -7.64 16.63
C ASN A 138 -30.69 -8.99 16.11
N LYS A 139 -29.98 -9.59 15.14
CA LYS A 139 -30.32 -10.95 14.65
C LYS A 139 -30.18 -12.03 15.73
N ILE A 140 -29.22 -11.93 16.62
CA ILE A 140 -29.05 -12.87 17.74
C ILE A 140 -30.22 -12.74 18.69
N LYS A 141 -30.62 -11.52 19.07
CA LYS A 141 -31.72 -11.25 19.98
C LYS A 141 -33.09 -11.71 19.45
N GLU A 142 -33.28 -11.64 18.13
CA GLU A 142 -34.51 -12.12 17.48
C GLU A 142 -34.68 -13.66 17.52
N ASN A 143 -33.56 -14.38 17.47
CA ASN A 143 -33.59 -15.82 17.17
C ASN A 143 -33.11 -16.71 18.32
N ARG A 144 -32.57 -16.16 19.41
CA ARG A 144 -31.98 -16.95 20.50
C ARG A 144 -32.24 -16.33 21.87
N SER A 145 -32.49 -17.22 22.85
CA SER A 145 -32.54 -16.85 24.27
C SER A 145 -31.14 -16.98 24.86
N MET A 146 -30.49 -15.85 25.11
CA MET A 146 -29.20 -15.74 25.81
C MET A 146 -29.15 -14.43 26.57
N THR A 147 -28.18 -14.27 27.46
CA THR A 147 -27.96 -13.02 28.18
C THR A 147 -27.49 -11.90 27.25
N ASP A 148 -27.75 -10.65 27.63
CA ASP A 148 -27.29 -9.49 26.84
C ASP A 148 -25.77 -9.44 26.71
N GLU A 149 -25.04 -9.86 27.75
CA GLU A 149 -23.58 -9.92 27.75
C GLU A 149 -23.05 -10.98 26.75
N GLU A 150 -23.64 -12.17 26.74
CA GLU A 150 -23.31 -13.22 25.77
C GLU A 150 -23.63 -12.80 24.36
N ALA A 151 -24.77 -12.17 24.11
CA ALA A 151 -25.18 -11.67 22.82
C ALA A 151 -24.22 -10.58 22.30
N ASP A 152 -23.81 -9.63 23.15
CA ASP A 152 -22.86 -8.60 22.82
C ASP A 152 -21.48 -9.18 22.47
N ASN A 153 -20.96 -10.09 23.27
CA ASN A 153 -19.67 -10.74 23.03
C ASN A 153 -19.67 -11.54 21.71
N ILE A 154 -20.71 -12.33 21.47
CA ILE A 154 -20.86 -13.11 20.23
C ILE A 154 -20.97 -12.17 19.03
N SER A 155 -21.73 -11.07 19.13
CA SER A 155 -21.89 -10.12 18.02
C SER A 155 -20.56 -9.50 17.61
N LYS A 156 -19.68 -9.17 18.55
CA LYS A 156 -18.34 -8.64 18.28
C LYS A 156 -17.43 -9.65 17.58
N ILE A 157 -17.44 -10.90 18.04
CA ILE A 157 -16.64 -11.99 17.43
C ILE A 157 -17.13 -12.28 16.01
N VAL A 158 -18.43 -12.48 15.84
CA VAL A 158 -19.04 -12.82 14.54
C VAL A 158 -18.96 -11.63 13.59
N GLY A 159 -19.14 -10.40 14.08
CA GLY A 159 -19.04 -9.18 13.29
C GLY A 159 -17.65 -8.99 12.69
N LEU A 160 -16.63 -9.15 13.51
CA LEU A 160 -15.25 -9.07 13.03
C LEU A 160 -14.91 -10.21 12.05
N ALA A 161 -15.40 -11.42 12.32
CA ALA A 161 -15.20 -12.56 11.44
C ALA A 161 -15.90 -12.35 10.08
N ALA A 162 -17.13 -11.83 10.09
CA ALA A 162 -17.88 -11.52 8.86
C ALA A 162 -17.19 -10.44 8.01
N LEU A 163 -16.68 -9.39 8.65
CA LEU A 163 -15.93 -8.34 7.97
C LEU A 163 -14.68 -8.90 7.31
N LYS A 164 -13.86 -9.65 8.04
CA LYS A 164 -12.65 -10.28 7.52
C LYS A 164 -12.95 -11.26 6.40
N TYR A 165 -13.97 -12.08 6.55
CA TYR A 165 -14.37 -13.03 5.52
C TYR A 165 -14.85 -12.30 4.25
N GLY A 166 -15.68 -11.28 4.40
CA GLY A 166 -16.16 -10.47 3.28
C GLY A 166 -15.02 -9.85 2.47
N ASP A 167 -14.03 -9.29 3.16
CA ASP A 167 -12.86 -8.69 2.52
C ASP A 167 -11.94 -9.75 1.86
N LEU A 168 -11.57 -10.79 2.60
CA LEU A 168 -10.60 -11.80 2.15
C LEU A 168 -11.18 -12.82 1.17
N SER A 169 -12.50 -12.98 1.07
CA SER A 169 -13.16 -13.90 0.13
C SER A 169 -13.19 -13.37 -1.31
N ASN A 170 -12.93 -12.08 -1.49
CA ASN A 170 -12.87 -11.44 -2.79
C ASN A 170 -11.42 -11.34 -3.29
N GLN A 171 -11.26 -11.15 -4.60
CA GLN A 171 -9.95 -10.86 -5.16
C GLN A 171 -9.49 -9.49 -4.67
N ALA A 172 -8.32 -9.41 -4.04
CA ALA A 172 -7.81 -8.20 -3.39
C ALA A 172 -7.82 -6.95 -4.31
N SER A 173 -7.52 -7.11 -5.60
CA SER A 173 -7.46 -6.02 -6.59
C SER A 173 -8.81 -5.55 -7.12
N LYS A 174 -9.93 -6.18 -6.72
CA LYS A 174 -11.28 -5.74 -7.10
C LYS A 174 -11.83 -4.74 -6.09
N ASP A 175 -12.62 -3.81 -6.62
CA ASP A 175 -13.39 -2.84 -5.83
C ASP A 175 -14.68 -3.48 -5.30
#